data_78740e4c1bce04afad672749ea3a8c97
#
_entry.id   78740e4c1bce04afad672749ea3a8c97
#
_cell.length_a   1.000
_cell.length_b   1.000
_cell.length_c   1.000
_cell.angle_alpha   90.00
_cell.angle_beta   90.00
_cell.angle_gamma   90.00
#
_symmetry.space_group_name_H-M   'P 1'
#
loop_
_entity.id
_entity.type
_entity.pdbx_description
1 polymer ?
#
loop_
_entity_poly.entity_id
_entity_poly.type
_entity_poly.pdbx_seq_one_letter_code
_entity_poly.pdbx_strand_id
1 'polypeptide(L)'
;MSSQDLFQTDTPEPARDDPHVPLAERLRPHTLADVVGQTHLLGPGKPLRLAFDSGKLHSMILWGPPGVGKTTLARLTAQAFGADFIAISAVLSGVKDIREAVERARMNQTLGRTTILFVDEVHRFNKAQQDAFLPHVESGLFTFIGATTENPSFEVVGALLSRAQVYVLKSLTPDELGQLMRRALQELPGLTLGEGVDRLLAAYADGDARKLLNLLEQLDTAAATAKVKEVDAAFVENALAQSLRRFDKGGENFYDQISALHKSVRGSDPDASLYWLVRMLDGGTDPRYLGRRLIRMASEEIGLADPRALRLALDAVETYERLGSPEGELALAEACLYLACAPKSNAAYVAYNAARAFVQSNPSNDVPIHLRNAPTKLMKELGYGRAYRYAHDEPDAYAAGERYFPDDIDEQQFYAPTPRGLEGKIADKLAHLKKLDEEAGKA
;
A
#
# COMPACT_ATOMS: atom_id res chain seq x y z
N MET A 1 20.28 36.88 -29.87
CA MET A 1 18.91 36.84 -29.30
C MET A 1 18.81 35.56 -28.51
N SER A 2 18.93 35.65 -27.21
CA SER A 2 19.00 34.54 -26.26
C SER A 2 17.63 33.87 -26.15
N SER A 3 17.61 32.56 -26.26
CA SER A 3 16.48 31.72 -25.89
C SER A 3 16.26 31.85 -24.38
N GLN A 4 15.36 32.75 -24.01
CA GLN A 4 14.90 32.91 -22.63
C GLN A 4 14.07 31.68 -22.23
N ASP A 5 14.52 31.10 -21.18
CA ASP A 5 13.89 30.29 -20.17
C ASP A 5 12.36 30.14 -20.27
N LEU A 6 11.93 29.01 -20.85
CA LEU A 6 10.54 28.55 -20.87
C LEU A 6 10.15 27.77 -19.60
N PHE A 7 11.03 27.71 -18.57
CA PHE A 7 10.84 26.93 -17.34
C PHE A 7 11.21 27.68 -16.05
N GLN A 8 11.23 29.02 -16.08
CA GLN A 8 11.12 29.77 -14.84
C GLN A 8 9.67 29.69 -14.37
N THR A 9 9.37 28.71 -13.56
CA THR A 9 8.17 28.72 -12.71
C THR A 9 8.43 29.59 -11.47
N ASP A 10 8.77 30.83 -11.66
CA ASP A 10 8.31 31.94 -10.82
C ASP A 10 6.87 32.28 -11.27
N THR A 11 6.00 31.30 -11.32
CA THR A 11 4.56 31.56 -11.26
C THR A 11 4.31 32.05 -9.85
N PRO A 12 3.92 33.33 -9.68
CA PRO A 12 3.47 33.80 -8.37
C PRO A 12 2.40 32.81 -7.92
N GLU A 13 2.45 32.40 -6.65
CA GLU A 13 1.35 31.60 -6.09
C GLU A 13 0.05 32.29 -6.49
N PRO A 14 -0.89 31.57 -7.14
CA PRO A 14 -2.14 32.18 -7.57
C PRO A 14 -2.78 32.83 -6.36
N ALA A 15 -3.25 34.06 -6.53
CA ALA A 15 -3.86 34.83 -5.46
C ALA A 15 -4.97 33.96 -4.85
N ARG A 16 -4.98 33.80 -3.53
CA ARG A 16 -5.94 32.94 -2.80
C ARG A 16 -7.40 33.28 -3.11
N ASP A 17 -7.65 34.53 -3.46
CA ASP A 17 -8.99 35.05 -3.77
C ASP A 17 -9.41 34.82 -5.22
N ASP A 18 -8.61 34.07 -6.02
CA ASP A 18 -9.00 33.73 -7.38
C ASP A 18 -10.01 32.56 -7.34
N PRO A 19 -11.26 32.78 -7.73
CA PRO A 19 -12.31 31.76 -7.75
C PRO A 19 -12.02 30.59 -8.73
N HIS A 20 -11.04 30.75 -9.63
CA HIS A 20 -10.60 29.69 -10.54
C HIS A 20 -9.60 28.72 -9.90
N VAL A 21 -9.04 29.04 -8.72
CA VAL A 21 -8.15 28.14 -7.99
C VAL A 21 -9.00 27.11 -7.24
N PRO A 22 -8.77 25.80 -7.43
CA PRO A 22 -9.51 24.76 -6.75
C PRO A 22 -9.51 24.93 -5.22
N LEU A 23 -10.64 24.67 -4.57
CA LEU A 23 -10.80 24.80 -3.12
C LEU A 23 -9.72 24.04 -2.33
N ALA A 24 -9.31 22.88 -2.82
CA ALA A 24 -8.23 22.08 -2.22
C ALA A 24 -6.86 22.77 -2.24
N GLU A 25 -6.61 23.67 -3.18
CA GLU A 25 -5.37 24.47 -3.22
C GLU A 25 -5.51 25.73 -2.37
N ARG A 26 -6.66 26.42 -2.40
CA ARG A 26 -6.95 27.59 -1.56
C ARG A 26 -6.84 27.28 -0.07
N LEU A 27 -7.31 26.10 0.35
CA LEU A 27 -7.28 25.63 1.74
C LEU A 27 -6.04 24.81 2.10
N ARG A 28 -5.02 24.80 1.24
CA ARG A 28 -3.77 24.13 1.56
C ARG A 28 -3.13 24.74 2.79
N PRO A 29 -2.79 23.95 3.84
CA PRO A 29 -2.07 24.43 5.02
C PRO A 29 -0.78 25.17 4.67
N HIS A 30 -0.53 26.29 5.35
CA HIS A 30 0.70 27.10 5.23
C HIS A 30 1.61 26.98 6.45
N THR A 31 1.06 26.52 7.56
CA THR A 31 1.82 26.24 8.78
C THR A 31 1.47 24.86 9.31
N LEU A 32 2.32 24.30 10.15
CA LEU A 32 2.03 23.02 10.81
C LEU A 32 0.77 23.08 11.67
N ALA A 33 0.40 24.24 12.19
CA ALA A 33 -0.80 24.44 13.01
C ALA A 33 -2.09 24.35 12.16
N ASP A 34 -1.99 24.61 10.86
CA ASP A 34 -3.14 24.53 9.95
C ASP A 34 -3.44 23.09 9.50
N VAL A 35 -2.47 22.17 9.69
CA VAL A 35 -2.64 20.79 9.28
C VAL A 35 -3.71 20.11 10.12
N VAL A 36 -4.74 19.62 9.47
CA VAL A 36 -5.78 18.80 10.11
C VAL A 36 -5.32 17.36 10.14
N GLY A 37 -5.44 16.72 11.30
CA GLY A 37 -5.05 15.32 11.49
C GLY A 37 -3.55 15.12 11.71
N GLN A 38 -3.09 13.89 11.51
CA GLN A 38 -1.70 13.44 11.67
C GLN A 38 -1.09 13.75 13.04
N THR A 39 -1.89 13.81 14.09
CA THR A 39 -1.46 14.16 15.47
C THR A 39 -0.39 13.21 16.03
N HIS A 40 -0.36 11.96 15.57
CA HIS A 40 0.64 10.95 15.92
C HIS A 40 2.05 11.27 15.34
N LEU A 41 2.13 12.13 14.32
CA LEU A 41 3.39 12.60 13.71
C LEU A 41 3.73 14.04 14.09
N LEU A 42 2.70 14.91 14.16
CA LEU A 42 2.84 16.37 14.28
C LEU A 42 2.51 16.91 15.68
N GLY A 43 1.97 16.07 16.57
CA GLY A 43 1.69 16.46 17.95
C GLY A 43 2.97 16.78 18.73
N PRO A 44 2.87 17.47 19.89
CA PRO A 44 4.03 17.79 20.71
C PRO A 44 4.85 16.53 21.06
N GLY A 45 6.17 16.62 20.85
CA GLY A 45 7.11 15.51 21.11
C GLY A 45 7.03 14.35 20.13
N LYS A 46 6.27 14.45 19.04
CA LYS A 46 6.16 13.41 18.02
C LYS A 46 7.28 13.50 16.98
N PRO A 47 7.61 12.36 16.30
CA PRO A 47 8.84 12.26 15.52
C PRO A 47 9.02 13.34 14.45
N LEU A 48 7.98 13.61 13.65
CA LEU A 48 8.09 14.61 12.60
C LEU A 48 8.10 16.04 13.19
N ARG A 49 7.31 16.28 14.25
CA ARG A 49 7.33 17.56 14.98
C ARG A 49 8.70 17.86 15.55
N LEU A 50 9.37 16.89 16.16
CA LEU A 50 10.74 17.05 16.69
C LEU A 50 11.74 17.40 15.59
N ALA A 51 11.59 16.87 14.38
CA ALA A 51 12.43 17.23 13.24
C ALA A 51 12.25 18.73 12.88
N PHE A 52 11.02 19.22 12.83
CA PHE A 52 10.74 20.65 12.62
C PHE A 52 11.30 21.52 13.75
N ASP A 53 11.03 21.16 15.00
CA ASP A 53 11.45 21.95 16.17
C ASP A 53 12.98 21.97 16.36
N SER A 54 13.68 20.89 15.96
CA SER A 54 15.15 20.80 16.05
C SER A 54 15.89 21.50 14.91
N GLY A 55 15.18 21.94 13.87
CA GLY A 55 15.80 22.51 12.67
C GLY A 55 16.67 21.52 11.86
N LYS A 56 16.53 20.22 12.11
CA LYS A 56 17.31 19.17 11.44
C LYS A 56 16.49 18.48 10.36
N LEU A 57 16.70 18.92 9.14
CA LEU A 57 16.10 18.31 7.96
C LEU A 57 16.77 16.96 7.66
N HIS A 58 15.97 15.94 7.37
CA HIS A 58 16.44 14.62 6.98
C HIS A 58 15.58 14.04 5.85
N SER A 59 16.15 13.13 5.10
CA SER A 59 15.41 12.45 4.03
C SER A 59 14.32 11.54 4.59
N MET A 60 13.15 11.52 3.93
CA MET A 60 11.98 10.80 4.44
C MET A 60 11.11 10.23 3.32
N ILE A 61 10.31 9.24 3.68
CA ILE A 61 9.24 8.71 2.84
C ILE A 61 7.92 8.90 3.57
N LEU A 62 7.01 9.62 2.93
CA LEU A 62 5.64 9.85 3.39
C LEU A 62 4.74 8.77 2.79
N TRP A 63 4.36 7.80 3.59
CA TRP A 63 3.51 6.69 3.16
C TRP A 63 2.10 6.82 3.74
N GLY A 64 1.09 6.67 2.90
CA GLY A 64 -0.30 6.66 3.34
C GLY A 64 -1.28 6.81 2.17
N PRO A 65 -2.59 6.67 2.43
CA PRO A 65 -3.63 6.75 1.40
C PRO A 65 -3.65 8.11 0.66
N PRO A 66 -4.37 8.23 -0.45
CA PRO A 66 -4.51 9.51 -1.15
C PRO A 66 -5.18 10.56 -0.25
N GLY A 67 -4.96 11.83 -0.53
CA GLY A 67 -5.62 12.97 0.12
C GLY A 67 -5.28 13.24 1.59
N VAL A 68 -4.34 12.50 2.21
CA VAL A 68 -3.97 12.67 3.64
C VAL A 68 -2.91 13.74 3.91
N GLY A 69 -2.47 14.50 2.87
CA GLY A 69 -1.58 15.63 3.03
C GLY A 69 -0.09 15.36 2.78
N LYS A 70 0.31 14.26 2.12
CA LYS A 70 1.73 13.94 1.79
C LYS A 70 2.45 15.12 1.11
N THR A 71 1.93 15.61 -0.01
CA THR A 71 2.50 16.73 -0.77
C THR A 71 2.47 18.03 0.03
N THR A 72 1.44 18.25 0.83
CA THR A 72 1.31 19.42 1.73
C THR A 72 2.43 19.40 2.78
N LEU A 73 2.68 18.29 3.44
CA LEU A 73 3.74 18.15 4.43
C LEU A 73 5.12 18.36 3.80
N ALA A 74 5.36 17.85 2.59
CA ALA A 74 6.61 18.07 1.87
C ALA A 74 6.84 19.56 1.57
N ARG A 75 5.82 20.29 1.13
CA ARG A 75 5.90 21.76 0.90
C ARG A 75 6.10 22.53 2.19
N LEU A 76 5.36 22.19 3.25
CA LEU A 76 5.55 22.81 4.57
C LEU A 76 6.96 22.57 5.12
N THR A 77 7.53 21.39 4.86
CA THR A 77 8.93 21.12 5.21
C THR A 77 9.86 22.05 4.46
N ALA A 78 9.71 22.23 3.15
CA ALA A 78 10.54 23.13 2.38
C ALA A 78 10.45 24.60 2.88
N GLN A 79 9.24 25.05 3.15
CA GLN A 79 8.99 26.39 3.65
C GLN A 79 9.61 26.60 5.05
N ALA A 80 9.43 25.68 5.97
CA ALA A 80 9.94 25.76 7.34
C ALA A 80 11.48 25.81 7.40
N PHE A 81 12.16 25.16 6.44
CA PHE A 81 13.62 25.12 6.36
C PHE A 81 14.22 26.12 5.34
N GLY A 82 13.39 26.94 4.71
CA GLY A 82 13.85 27.91 3.69
C GLY A 82 14.55 27.23 2.50
N ALA A 83 14.12 25.99 2.16
CA ALA A 83 14.73 25.18 1.11
C ALA A 83 14.03 25.41 -0.24
N ASP A 84 14.80 25.38 -1.33
CA ASP A 84 14.24 25.32 -2.68
C ASP A 84 13.52 23.98 -2.88
N PHE A 85 12.28 24.04 -3.35
CA PHE A 85 11.42 22.86 -3.52
C PHE A 85 11.36 22.43 -4.98
N ILE A 86 11.95 21.28 -5.27
CA ILE A 86 11.88 20.66 -6.61
C ILE A 86 10.93 19.47 -6.53
N ALA A 87 9.86 19.49 -7.33
CA ALA A 87 8.87 18.41 -7.37
C ALA A 87 8.98 17.63 -8.67
N ILE A 88 9.03 16.30 -8.55
CA ILE A 88 9.01 15.34 -9.65
C ILE A 88 7.81 14.41 -9.43
N SER A 89 7.02 14.18 -10.49
CA SER A 89 5.98 13.14 -10.49
C SER A 89 6.52 11.88 -11.15
N ALA A 90 6.64 10.78 -10.42
CA ALA A 90 7.14 9.53 -10.98
C ALA A 90 6.21 8.92 -12.06
N VAL A 91 4.96 9.41 -12.15
CA VAL A 91 4.01 9.02 -13.22
C VAL A 91 4.34 9.68 -14.56
N LEU A 92 4.82 10.93 -14.54
CA LEU A 92 5.02 11.75 -15.75
C LEU A 92 6.49 11.95 -16.10
N SER A 93 7.41 11.68 -15.17
CA SER A 93 8.82 12.04 -15.28
C SER A 93 9.70 10.81 -15.55
N GLY A 94 10.84 11.06 -16.21
CA GLY A 94 11.83 10.04 -16.55
C GLY A 94 13.24 10.39 -16.04
N VAL A 95 14.25 9.68 -16.55
CA VAL A 95 15.66 9.87 -16.19
C VAL A 95 16.16 11.30 -16.50
N LYS A 96 15.58 11.93 -17.53
CA LYS A 96 15.93 13.31 -17.92
C LYS A 96 15.57 14.29 -16.79
N ASP A 97 14.35 14.19 -16.29
CA ASP A 97 13.85 15.09 -15.23
C ASP A 97 14.63 14.92 -13.92
N ILE A 98 15.06 13.68 -13.62
CA ILE A 98 15.93 13.40 -12.47
C ILE A 98 17.27 14.14 -12.64
N ARG A 99 17.87 14.09 -13.83
CA ARG A 99 19.15 14.81 -14.11
C ARG A 99 18.99 16.33 -14.00
N GLU A 100 17.92 16.89 -14.54
CA GLU A 100 17.62 18.31 -14.45
C GLU A 100 17.45 18.76 -12.99
N ALA A 101 16.75 17.96 -12.17
CA ALA A 101 16.61 18.23 -10.74
C ALA A 101 17.96 18.19 -10.00
N VAL A 102 18.84 17.24 -10.35
CA VAL A 102 20.20 17.15 -9.78
C VAL A 102 21.03 18.38 -10.15
N GLU A 103 21.00 18.82 -11.43
CA GLU A 103 21.73 20.02 -11.85
C GLU A 103 21.21 21.28 -11.16
N ARG A 104 19.90 21.42 -11.00
CA ARG A 104 19.29 22.52 -10.24
C ARG A 104 19.71 22.48 -8.77
N ALA A 105 19.74 21.32 -8.15
CA ALA A 105 20.21 21.19 -6.76
C ALA A 105 21.70 21.57 -6.62
N ARG A 106 22.56 21.24 -7.61
CA ARG A 106 23.97 21.66 -7.64
C ARG A 106 24.10 23.17 -7.74
N MET A 107 23.31 23.81 -8.62
CA MET A 107 23.28 25.27 -8.71
C MET A 107 22.85 25.91 -7.41
N ASN A 108 21.83 25.39 -6.75
CA ASN A 108 21.38 25.86 -5.43
C ASN A 108 22.50 25.74 -4.39
N GLN A 109 23.19 24.61 -4.37
CA GLN A 109 24.31 24.37 -3.45
C GLN A 109 25.43 25.40 -3.65
N THR A 110 25.77 25.76 -4.89
CA THR A 110 26.78 26.81 -5.19
C THR A 110 26.32 28.20 -4.69
N LEU A 111 25.01 28.42 -4.60
CA LEU A 111 24.40 29.65 -4.08
C LEU A 111 24.19 29.60 -2.54
N GLY A 112 24.62 28.52 -1.87
CA GLY A 112 24.43 28.33 -0.43
C GLY A 112 22.97 28.02 -0.04
N ARG A 113 22.14 27.57 -0.98
CA ARG A 113 20.75 27.23 -0.75
C ARG A 113 20.56 25.74 -0.55
N THR A 114 19.76 25.37 0.45
CA THR A 114 19.33 23.97 0.66
C THR A 114 18.24 23.59 -0.36
N THR A 115 18.27 22.35 -0.83
CA THR A 115 17.27 21.83 -1.76
C THR A 115 16.53 20.66 -1.16
N ILE A 116 15.21 20.63 -1.30
CA ILE A 116 14.36 19.46 -1.09
C ILE A 116 13.92 18.95 -2.45
N LEU A 117 14.23 17.69 -2.72
CA LEU A 117 13.71 16.96 -3.87
C LEU A 117 12.51 16.12 -3.44
N PHE A 118 11.32 16.51 -3.87
CA PHE A 118 10.08 15.78 -3.63
C PHE A 118 9.75 14.89 -4.84
N VAL A 119 9.54 13.61 -4.59
CA VAL A 119 9.14 12.63 -5.61
C VAL A 119 7.77 12.10 -5.25
N ASP A 120 6.76 12.51 -6.03
CA ASP A 120 5.39 12.00 -5.86
C ASP A 120 5.22 10.63 -6.52
N GLU A 121 4.54 9.72 -5.85
CA GLU A 121 4.31 8.32 -6.25
C GLU A 121 5.62 7.57 -6.58
N VAL A 122 6.61 7.69 -5.69
CA VAL A 122 7.99 7.15 -5.88
C VAL A 122 8.01 5.66 -6.26
N HIS A 123 7.00 4.89 -5.89
CA HIS A 123 6.85 3.48 -6.26
C HIS A 123 6.66 3.26 -7.78
N ARG A 124 6.32 4.29 -8.55
CA ARG A 124 6.20 4.22 -10.01
C ARG A 124 7.56 4.25 -10.72
N PHE A 125 8.60 4.71 -10.05
CA PHE A 125 9.95 4.62 -10.59
C PHE A 125 10.49 3.19 -10.49
N ASN A 126 11.12 2.71 -11.56
CA ASN A 126 11.83 1.43 -11.52
C ASN A 126 13.10 1.52 -10.63
N LYS A 127 13.70 0.35 -10.32
CA LYS A 127 14.86 0.27 -9.44
C LYS A 127 16.01 1.17 -9.88
N ALA A 128 16.34 1.19 -11.18
CA ALA A 128 17.44 2.01 -11.70
C ALA A 128 17.17 3.52 -11.54
N GLN A 129 15.92 3.96 -11.67
CA GLN A 129 15.51 5.34 -11.45
C GLN A 129 15.58 5.71 -9.96
N GLN A 130 15.17 4.80 -9.07
CA GLN A 130 15.29 5.01 -7.61
C GLN A 130 16.77 5.02 -7.18
N ASP A 131 17.60 4.14 -7.72
CA ASP A 131 19.05 4.08 -7.45
C ASP A 131 19.77 5.36 -7.91
N ALA A 132 19.27 6.05 -8.94
CA ALA A 132 19.85 7.31 -9.40
C ALA A 132 19.83 8.44 -8.35
N PHE A 133 18.99 8.37 -7.34
CA PHE A 133 18.97 9.34 -6.24
C PHE A 133 20.04 9.07 -5.17
N LEU A 134 20.51 7.83 -5.02
CA LEU A 134 21.35 7.40 -3.90
C LEU A 134 22.64 8.21 -3.74
N PRO A 135 23.47 8.42 -4.79
CA PRO A 135 24.71 9.18 -4.66
C PRO A 135 24.49 10.61 -4.16
N HIS A 136 23.33 11.19 -4.50
CA HIS A 136 23.00 12.57 -4.19
C HIS A 136 22.40 12.73 -2.80
N VAL A 137 21.64 11.73 -2.34
CA VAL A 137 21.15 11.63 -0.95
C VAL A 137 22.33 11.40 0.00
N GLU A 138 23.25 10.52 -0.36
CA GLU A 138 24.47 10.22 0.42
C GLU A 138 25.41 11.43 0.54
N SER A 139 25.58 12.17 -0.55
CA SER A 139 26.43 13.38 -0.54
C SER A 139 25.77 14.58 0.12
N GLY A 140 24.46 14.51 0.48
CA GLY A 140 23.71 15.62 1.03
C GLY A 140 23.45 16.75 0.02
N LEU A 141 23.51 16.47 -1.28
CA LEU A 141 23.21 17.45 -2.34
C LEU A 141 21.79 18.01 -2.20
N PHE A 142 20.86 17.16 -1.84
CA PHE A 142 19.49 17.51 -1.51
C PHE A 142 18.94 16.60 -0.42
N THR A 143 17.91 17.06 0.27
CA THR A 143 17.09 16.21 1.13
C THR A 143 16.00 15.57 0.30
N PHE A 144 15.92 14.25 0.34
CA PHE A 144 14.93 13.48 -0.41
C PHE A 144 13.63 13.33 0.38
N ILE A 145 12.49 13.67 -0.23
CA ILE A 145 11.15 13.37 0.30
C ILE A 145 10.38 12.57 -0.74
N GLY A 146 10.21 11.27 -0.52
CA GLY A 146 9.36 10.42 -1.34
C GLY A 146 7.93 10.37 -0.81
N ALA A 147 6.93 10.42 -1.68
CA ALA A 147 5.53 10.14 -1.34
C ALA A 147 5.07 8.86 -2.04
N THR A 148 4.30 8.03 -1.34
CA THR A 148 3.75 6.80 -1.91
C THR A 148 2.43 6.42 -1.24
N THR A 149 1.53 5.82 -2.02
CA THR A 149 0.33 5.15 -1.52
C THR A 149 0.56 3.66 -1.26
N GLU A 150 1.58 3.08 -1.87
CA GLU A 150 1.92 1.66 -1.73
C GLU A 150 2.91 1.42 -0.58
N ASN A 151 2.97 0.18 -0.09
CA ASN A 151 3.87 -0.15 1.03
C ASN A 151 5.34 -0.03 0.60
N PRO A 152 6.10 0.92 1.18
CA PRO A 152 7.48 1.19 0.78
C PRO A 152 8.41 -0.01 0.97
N SER A 153 8.12 -0.94 1.86
CA SER A 153 8.94 -2.14 2.08
C SER A 153 8.98 -3.08 0.87
N PHE A 154 7.99 -2.99 -0.03
CA PHE A 154 7.94 -3.80 -1.26
C PHE A 154 8.34 -3.02 -2.50
N GLU A 155 8.05 -1.72 -2.52
CA GLU A 155 8.09 -0.91 -3.73
C GLU A 155 9.30 0.04 -3.79
N VAL A 156 9.93 0.32 -2.65
CA VAL A 156 11.10 1.21 -2.58
C VAL A 156 12.36 0.39 -2.36
N VAL A 157 13.43 0.71 -3.10
CA VAL A 157 14.71 0.00 -2.96
C VAL A 157 15.28 0.12 -1.55
N GLY A 158 15.77 -0.99 -1.00
CA GLY A 158 16.28 -1.05 0.38
C GLY A 158 17.38 -0.05 0.67
N ALA A 159 18.20 0.29 -0.32
CA ALA A 159 19.24 1.30 -0.21
C ALA A 159 18.68 2.71 0.07
N LEU A 160 17.55 3.06 -0.50
CA LEU A 160 16.88 4.33 -0.25
C LEU A 160 16.17 4.32 1.11
N LEU A 161 15.53 3.19 1.47
CA LEU A 161 14.89 3.00 2.79
C LEU A 161 15.87 3.09 3.96
N SER A 162 17.11 2.65 3.77
CA SER A 162 18.16 2.76 4.83
C SER A 162 18.63 4.19 5.08
N ARG A 163 18.30 5.14 4.19
CA ARG A 163 18.72 6.55 4.23
C ARG A 163 17.56 7.53 4.43
N ALA A 164 16.33 7.05 4.39
CA ALA A 164 15.13 7.86 4.53
C ALA A 164 14.22 7.31 5.64
N GLN A 165 13.82 8.17 6.57
CA GLN A 165 12.87 7.82 7.63
C GLN A 165 11.47 7.65 7.05
N VAL A 166 10.81 6.52 7.31
CA VAL A 166 9.43 6.31 6.87
C VAL A 166 8.45 6.88 7.90
N TYR A 167 7.57 7.76 7.43
CA TYR A 167 6.44 8.32 8.20
C TYR A 167 5.13 7.82 7.62
N VAL A 168 4.33 7.17 8.46
CA VAL A 168 3.03 6.61 8.07
C VAL A 168 1.93 7.63 8.34
N LEU A 169 1.33 8.14 7.28
CA LEU A 169 0.17 9.03 7.35
C LEU A 169 -1.11 8.18 7.38
N LYS A 170 -2.07 8.59 8.20
CA LYS A 170 -3.36 7.92 8.34
C LYS A 170 -4.45 8.69 7.63
N SER A 171 -5.52 7.98 7.22
CA SER A 171 -6.76 8.61 6.79
C SER A 171 -7.27 9.57 7.87
N LEU A 172 -7.91 10.65 7.47
CA LEU A 172 -8.53 11.57 8.41
C LEU A 172 -9.77 10.93 9.04
N THR A 173 -9.93 11.15 10.33
CA THR A 173 -11.14 10.72 11.05
C THR A 173 -12.35 11.57 10.63
N PRO A 174 -13.60 11.11 10.86
CA PRO A 174 -14.79 11.91 10.62
C PRO A 174 -14.78 13.28 11.31
N ASP A 175 -14.24 13.37 12.53
CA ASP A 175 -14.11 14.62 13.27
C ASP A 175 -13.11 15.57 12.63
N GLU A 176 -11.98 15.06 12.13
CA GLU A 176 -10.97 15.83 11.40
C GLU A 176 -11.51 16.31 10.05
N LEU A 177 -12.25 15.47 9.32
CA LEU A 177 -12.97 15.88 8.11
C LEU A 177 -14.02 16.97 8.42
N GLY A 178 -14.74 16.85 9.53
CA GLY A 178 -15.67 17.88 10.01
C GLY A 178 -14.99 19.22 10.31
N GLN A 179 -13.76 19.20 10.84
CA GLN A 179 -12.96 20.43 11.04
C GLN A 179 -12.58 21.07 9.70
N LEU A 180 -12.13 20.25 8.74
CA LEU A 180 -11.79 20.72 7.40
C LEU A 180 -13.03 21.29 6.67
N MET A 181 -14.16 20.62 6.80
CA MET A 181 -15.45 21.05 6.22
C MET A 181 -15.88 22.43 6.75
N ARG A 182 -15.78 22.65 8.06
CA ARG A 182 -16.11 23.96 8.65
C ARG A 182 -15.20 25.08 8.10
N ARG A 183 -13.91 24.81 7.86
CA ARG A 183 -13.01 25.79 7.22
C ARG A 183 -13.40 26.01 5.75
N ALA A 184 -13.76 24.95 5.05
CA ALA A 184 -14.17 25.04 3.64
C ALA A 184 -15.45 25.84 3.44
N LEU A 185 -16.44 25.68 4.32
CA LEU A 185 -17.69 26.45 4.26
C LEU A 185 -17.51 27.96 4.50
N GLN A 186 -16.43 28.39 5.16
CA GLN A 186 -16.08 29.82 5.26
C GLN A 186 -15.69 30.42 3.91
N GLU A 187 -15.13 29.61 3.02
CA GLU A 187 -14.75 29.98 1.65
C GLU A 187 -15.91 29.82 0.64
N LEU A 188 -17.02 29.22 1.07
CA LEU A 188 -18.23 28.93 0.26
C LEU A 188 -19.47 29.55 0.90
N PRO A 189 -19.59 30.89 0.97
CA PRO A 189 -20.67 31.56 1.72
C PRO A 189 -22.06 31.34 1.11
N GLY A 190 -22.12 30.82 -0.11
CA GLY A 190 -23.36 30.44 -0.80
C GLY A 190 -23.94 29.09 -0.40
N LEU A 191 -23.15 28.26 0.28
CA LEU A 191 -23.50 26.87 0.61
C LEU A 191 -23.76 26.70 2.11
N THR A 192 -24.95 26.23 2.46
CA THR A 192 -25.31 25.81 3.81
C THR A 192 -25.67 24.31 3.78
N LEU A 193 -25.15 23.55 4.73
CA LEU A 193 -25.46 22.12 4.85
C LEU A 193 -26.63 21.92 5.78
N GLY A 194 -27.64 21.15 5.33
CA GLY A 194 -28.76 20.70 6.15
C GLY A 194 -28.34 19.64 7.17
N GLU A 195 -29.28 19.22 8.01
CA GLU A 195 -29.03 18.26 9.08
C GLU A 195 -28.48 16.91 8.56
N GLY A 196 -27.37 16.45 9.10
CA GLY A 196 -26.76 15.16 8.77
C GLY A 196 -25.95 15.12 7.46
N VAL A 197 -25.97 16.19 6.64
CA VAL A 197 -25.22 16.26 5.38
C VAL A 197 -23.71 16.25 5.64
N ASP A 198 -23.26 16.83 6.73
CA ASP A 198 -21.86 16.81 7.17
C ASP A 198 -21.34 15.39 7.36
N ARG A 199 -22.12 14.52 8.01
CA ARG A 199 -21.77 13.11 8.21
C ARG A 199 -21.78 12.34 6.89
N LEU A 200 -22.76 12.62 6.03
CA LEU A 200 -22.85 12.02 4.71
C LEU A 200 -21.64 12.35 3.85
N LEU A 201 -21.23 13.61 3.80
CA LEU A 201 -20.04 14.04 3.07
C LEU A 201 -18.74 13.48 3.66
N ALA A 202 -18.62 13.40 4.99
CA ALA A 202 -17.49 12.78 5.66
C ALA A 202 -17.38 11.28 5.32
N ALA A 203 -18.51 10.56 5.30
CA ALA A 203 -18.56 9.18 4.86
C ALA A 203 -18.15 9.00 3.39
N TYR A 204 -18.63 9.88 2.50
CA TYR A 204 -18.22 9.84 1.09
C TYR A 204 -16.74 10.19 0.88
N ALA A 205 -16.18 11.09 1.67
CA ALA A 205 -14.76 11.47 1.60
C ALA A 205 -13.84 10.35 2.06
N ASP A 206 -14.28 9.51 3.01
CA ASP A 206 -13.53 8.33 3.51
C ASP A 206 -12.09 8.63 3.91
N GLY A 207 -11.90 9.67 4.71
CA GLY A 207 -10.59 10.07 5.19
C GLY A 207 -9.71 10.82 4.19
N ASP A 208 -10.20 11.09 2.97
CA ASP A 208 -9.50 11.85 1.92
C ASP A 208 -9.94 13.33 1.95
N ALA A 209 -9.05 14.23 2.41
CA ALA A 209 -9.29 15.66 2.46
C ALA A 209 -9.54 16.29 1.08
N ARG A 210 -8.79 15.86 0.04
CA ARG A 210 -8.93 16.40 -1.32
C ARG A 210 -10.31 16.05 -1.89
N LYS A 211 -10.74 14.80 -1.67
CA LYS A 211 -12.05 14.32 -2.08
C LYS A 211 -13.17 15.12 -1.41
N LEU A 212 -13.08 15.35 -0.09
CA LEU A 212 -14.04 16.19 0.63
C LEU A 212 -14.16 17.58 0.03
N LEU A 213 -13.03 18.26 -0.20
CA LEU A 213 -13.01 19.62 -0.74
C LEU A 213 -13.56 19.68 -2.16
N ASN A 214 -13.26 18.69 -2.99
CA ASN A 214 -13.83 18.58 -4.33
C ASN A 214 -15.36 18.34 -4.30
N LEU A 215 -15.85 17.52 -3.35
CA LEU A 215 -17.31 17.32 -3.18
C LEU A 215 -18.01 18.62 -2.77
N LEU A 216 -17.44 19.40 -1.86
CA LEU A 216 -17.98 20.69 -1.44
C LEU A 216 -18.01 21.70 -2.59
N GLU A 217 -16.95 21.78 -3.40
CA GLU A 217 -16.88 22.64 -4.57
C GLU A 217 -17.93 22.28 -5.64
N GLN A 218 -18.13 20.98 -5.88
CA GLN A 218 -19.18 20.49 -6.77
C GLN A 218 -20.59 20.81 -6.24
N LEU A 219 -20.81 20.66 -4.93
CA LEU A 219 -22.09 21.00 -4.29
C LEU A 219 -22.38 22.48 -4.34
N ASP A 220 -21.38 23.35 -4.09
CA ASP A 220 -21.52 24.80 -4.20
C ASP A 220 -21.96 25.20 -5.62
N THR A 221 -21.29 24.65 -6.63
CA THR A 221 -21.64 24.88 -8.04
C THR A 221 -23.05 24.40 -8.37
N ALA A 222 -23.45 23.21 -7.88
CA ALA A 222 -24.80 22.66 -8.10
C ALA A 222 -25.88 23.47 -7.38
N ALA A 223 -25.61 23.88 -6.13
CA ALA A 223 -26.52 24.71 -5.32
C ALA A 223 -26.72 26.09 -5.94
N ALA A 224 -25.66 26.72 -6.41
CA ALA A 224 -25.72 28.00 -7.13
C ALA A 224 -26.55 27.88 -8.42
N THR A 225 -26.38 26.81 -9.20
CA THR A 225 -27.14 26.55 -10.44
C THR A 225 -28.61 26.32 -10.15
N ALA A 226 -28.93 25.55 -9.10
CA ALA A 226 -30.30 25.27 -8.66
C ALA A 226 -30.93 26.41 -7.87
N LYS A 227 -30.18 27.48 -7.53
CA LYS A 227 -30.58 28.60 -6.66
C LYS A 227 -31.07 28.15 -5.28
N VAL A 228 -30.45 27.10 -4.74
CA VAL A 228 -30.70 26.55 -3.42
C VAL A 228 -29.55 26.98 -2.51
N LYS A 229 -29.84 27.50 -1.32
CA LYS A 229 -28.81 27.89 -0.34
C LYS A 229 -28.49 26.77 0.65
N GLU A 230 -29.52 26.04 1.06
CA GLU A 230 -29.38 24.93 2.01
C GLU A 230 -29.57 23.61 1.25
N VAL A 231 -28.58 22.76 1.31
CA VAL A 231 -28.57 21.44 0.65
C VAL A 231 -28.88 20.34 1.66
N ASP A 232 -29.89 19.53 1.39
CA ASP A 232 -30.23 18.35 2.17
C ASP A 232 -29.61 17.07 1.57
N ALA A 233 -29.79 15.94 2.24
CA ALA A 233 -29.25 14.66 1.80
C ALA A 233 -29.75 14.27 0.40
N ALA A 234 -31.02 14.51 0.09
CA ALA A 234 -31.59 14.19 -1.22
C ALA A 234 -30.98 15.04 -2.33
N PHE A 235 -30.70 16.33 -2.06
CA PHE A 235 -29.97 17.19 -3.01
C PHE A 235 -28.56 16.68 -3.25
N VAL A 236 -27.82 16.30 -2.18
CA VAL A 236 -26.47 15.74 -2.27
C VAL A 236 -26.45 14.47 -3.12
N GLU A 237 -27.37 13.53 -2.86
CA GLU A 237 -27.49 12.30 -3.63
C GLU A 237 -27.79 12.57 -5.11
N ASN A 238 -28.69 13.50 -5.42
CA ASN A 238 -29.01 13.85 -6.80
C ASN A 238 -27.87 14.59 -7.51
N ALA A 239 -27.28 15.60 -6.86
CA ALA A 239 -26.22 16.42 -7.44
C ALA A 239 -24.92 15.61 -7.67
N LEU A 240 -24.64 14.65 -6.78
CA LEU A 240 -23.45 13.82 -6.83
C LEU A 240 -23.72 12.40 -7.38
N ALA A 241 -24.95 12.09 -7.85
CA ALA A 241 -25.38 10.74 -8.24
C ALA A 241 -24.41 10.06 -9.23
N GLN A 242 -23.86 10.78 -10.20
CA GLN A 242 -22.83 10.23 -11.10
C GLN A 242 -21.45 10.09 -10.45
N SER A 243 -21.13 10.96 -9.50
CA SER A 243 -19.89 10.89 -8.73
C SER A 243 -19.99 9.84 -7.63
N LEU A 244 -21.17 9.67 -7.01
CA LEU A 244 -21.41 8.74 -5.90
C LEU A 244 -21.43 7.28 -6.35
N ARG A 245 -21.98 6.97 -7.53
CA ARG A 245 -21.86 5.63 -8.12
C ARG A 245 -20.41 5.21 -8.36
N ARG A 246 -19.51 6.17 -8.55
CA ARG A 246 -18.07 5.96 -8.67
C ARG A 246 -17.33 6.01 -7.33
N PHE A 247 -17.98 6.45 -6.24
CA PHE A 247 -17.31 6.84 -5.00
C PHE A 247 -17.60 6.01 -3.75
N ASP A 248 -18.31 4.88 -3.88
CA ASP A 248 -18.38 3.92 -2.76
C ASP A 248 -17.05 3.15 -2.57
N LYS A 249 -15.94 3.83 -2.85
CA LYS A 249 -14.57 3.31 -2.81
C LYS A 249 -13.90 3.66 -1.49
N GLY A 250 -14.24 2.95 -0.40
CA GLY A 250 -13.47 3.02 0.82
C GLY A 250 -14.21 3.41 2.10
N GLY A 251 -15.53 3.61 2.08
CA GLY A 251 -16.37 3.79 3.27
C GLY A 251 -16.58 2.48 4.03
N GLU A 252 -17.25 2.56 5.18
CA GLU A 252 -17.62 1.39 5.99
C GLU A 252 -18.37 0.35 5.14
N ASN A 253 -19.29 0.80 4.27
CA ASN A 253 -19.98 -0.04 3.29
C ASN A 253 -19.03 -0.77 2.32
N PHE A 254 -17.94 -0.14 1.88
CA PHE A 254 -16.95 -0.77 1.02
C PHE A 254 -16.22 -1.91 1.74
N TYR A 255 -15.80 -1.67 3.00
CA TYR A 255 -15.16 -2.72 3.81
C TYR A 255 -16.15 -3.83 4.17
N ASP A 256 -17.41 -3.50 4.37
CA ASP A 256 -18.46 -4.49 4.60
C ASP A 256 -18.73 -5.33 3.37
N GLN A 257 -18.81 -4.73 2.17
CA GLN A 257 -19.00 -5.44 0.91
C GLN A 257 -17.83 -6.36 0.58
N ILE A 258 -16.57 -5.88 0.72
CA ILE A 258 -15.41 -6.74 0.49
C ILE A 258 -15.29 -7.85 1.54
N SER A 259 -15.70 -7.59 2.78
CA SER A 259 -15.78 -8.58 3.84
C SER A 259 -16.88 -9.61 3.56
N ALA A 260 -18.02 -9.18 3.04
CA ALA A 260 -19.11 -10.05 2.61
C ALA A 260 -18.68 -10.95 1.43
N LEU A 261 -18.03 -10.38 0.42
CA LEU A 261 -17.45 -11.13 -0.69
C LEU A 261 -16.48 -12.22 -0.17
N HIS A 262 -15.54 -11.85 0.68
CA HIS A 262 -14.56 -12.79 1.23
C HIS A 262 -15.23 -13.91 2.05
N LYS A 263 -16.22 -13.56 2.89
CA LYS A 263 -16.95 -14.52 3.72
C LYS A 263 -17.83 -15.44 2.88
N SER A 264 -18.43 -14.95 1.80
CA SER A 264 -19.22 -15.77 0.87
C SER A 264 -18.34 -16.79 0.15
N VAL A 265 -17.17 -16.38 -0.35
CA VAL A 265 -16.17 -17.29 -0.93
C VAL A 265 -15.73 -18.32 0.09
N ARG A 266 -15.39 -17.92 1.33
CA ARG A 266 -15.04 -18.83 2.43
C ARG A 266 -16.17 -19.79 2.76
N GLY A 267 -17.41 -19.30 2.77
CA GLY A 267 -18.63 -20.05 3.06
C GLY A 267 -19.08 -20.98 1.93
N SER A 268 -18.39 -20.95 0.77
CA SER A 268 -18.74 -21.75 -0.41
C SER A 268 -20.13 -21.42 -0.99
N ASP A 269 -20.49 -20.15 -0.99
CA ASP A 269 -21.69 -19.64 -1.63
C ASP A 269 -21.32 -18.90 -2.92
N PRO A 270 -21.43 -19.54 -4.12
CA PRO A 270 -21.04 -18.93 -5.38
C PRO A 270 -21.96 -17.78 -5.79
N ASP A 271 -23.25 -17.87 -5.50
CA ASP A 271 -24.22 -16.84 -5.91
C ASP A 271 -24.05 -15.57 -5.09
N ALA A 272 -23.91 -15.68 -3.77
CA ALA A 272 -23.59 -14.53 -2.91
C ALA A 272 -22.22 -13.95 -3.23
N SER A 273 -21.22 -14.77 -3.55
CA SER A 273 -19.88 -14.30 -3.96
C SER A 273 -19.96 -13.48 -5.25
N LEU A 274 -20.69 -13.97 -6.25
CA LEU A 274 -20.89 -13.27 -7.51
C LEU A 274 -21.68 -11.99 -7.31
N TYR A 275 -22.75 -12.03 -6.50
CA TYR A 275 -23.53 -10.83 -6.16
C TYR A 275 -22.66 -9.72 -5.58
N TRP A 276 -21.84 -10.02 -4.57
CA TRP A 276 -20.99 -9.01 -3.94
C TRP A 276 -19.90 -8.51 -4.88
N LEU A 277 -19.31 -9.36 -5.72
CA LEU A 277 -18.34 -8.96 -6.73
C LEU A 277 -18.97 -7.94 -7.71
N VAL A 278 -20.14 -8.30 -8.29
CA VAL A 278 -20.83 -7.43 -9.26
C VAL A 278 -21.33 -6.16 -8.61
N ARG A 279 -21.84 -6.24 -7.36
CA ARG A 279 -22.27 -5.06 -6.61
C ARG A 279 -21.14 -4.06 -6.38
N MET A 280 -19.92 -4.55 -6.10
CA MET A 280 -18.74 -3.71 -5.94
C MET A 280 -18.25 -3.14 -7.27
N LEU A 281 -18.34 -3.89 -8.37
CA LEU A 281 -18.04 -3.40 -9.73
C LEU A 281 -19.01 -2.31 -10.15
N ASP A 282 -20.31 -2.50 -9.95
CA ASP A 282 -21.36 -1.52 -10.23
C ASP A 282 -21.18 -0.24 -9.39
N GLY A 283 -20.79 -0.39 -8.11
CA GLY A 283 -20.38 0.71 -7.23
C GLY A 283 -19.08 1.41 -7.65
N GLY A 284 -18.45 0.99 -8.76
CA GLY A 284 -17.24 1.60 -9.32
C GLY A 284 -15.95 1.26 -8.59
N THR A 285 -15.93 0.15 -7.82
CA THR A 285 -14.70 -0.38 -7.25
C THR A 285 -13.70 -0.70 -8.37
N ASP A 286 -12.43 -0.35 -8.18
CA ASP A 286 -11.38 -0.70 -9.12
C ASP A 286 -11.30 -2.23 -9.29
N PRO A 287 -11.55 -2.77 -10.49
CA PRO A 287 -11.50 -4.23 -10.71
C PRO A 287 -10.14 -4.84 -10.36
N ARG A 288 -9.03 -4.08 -10.45
CA ARG A 288 -7.71 -4.52 -10.00
C ARG A 288 -7.66 -4.75 -8.49
N TYR A 289 -8.36 -3.91 -7.72
CA TYR A 289 -8.47 -4.13 -6.28
C TYR A 289 -9.19 -5.44 -5.98
N LEU A 290 -10.32 -5.70 -6.64
CA LEU A 290 -11.06 -6.96 -6.51
C LEU A 290 -10.20 -8.15 -6.94
N GLY A 291 -9.46 -8.02 -8.03
CA GLY A 291 -8.49 -9.03 -8.48
C GLY A 291 -7.45 -9.36 -7.41
N ARG A 292 -6.83 -8.36 -6.78
CA ARG A 292 -5.89 -8.56 -5.65
C ARG A 292 -6.56 -9.30 -4.49
N ARG A 293 -7.83 -9.01 -4.21
CA ARG A 293 -8.59 -9.71 -3.15
C ARG A 293 -8.85 -11.18 -3.51
N LEU A 294 -9.20 -11.47 -4.77
CA LEU A 294 -9.37 -12.86 -5.25
C LEU A 294 -8.06 -13.65 -5.15
N ILE A 295 -6.93 -13.08 -5.56
CA ILE A 295 -5.60 -13.70 -5.40
C ILE A 295 -5.33 -14.03 -3.91
N ARG A 296 -5.64 -13.09 -3.01
CA ARG A 296 -5.49 -13.32 -1.57
C ARG A 296 -6.39 -14.44 -1.07
N MET A 297 -7.68 -14.46 -1.49
CA MET A 297 -8.62 -15.53 -1.13
C MET A 297 -8.14 -16.90 -1.62
N ALA A 298 -7.58 -16.97 -2.82
CA ALA A 298 -7.00 -18.20 -3.36
C ALA A 298 -5.89 -18.77 -2.47
N SER A 299 -5.03 -17.91 -1.92
CA SER A 299 -3.93 -18.33 -1.05
C SER A 299 -4.40 -18.61 0.39
N GLU A 300 -5.34 -17.81 0.92
CA GLU A 300 -5.75 -17.83 2.32
C GLU A 300 -6.84 -18.87 2.60
N GLU A 301 -7.82 -19.02 1.68
CA GLU A 301 -9.01 -19.84 1.88
C GLU A 301 -8.98 -21.21 1.16
N ILE A 302 -8.21 -21.29 0.07
CA ILE A 302 -8.11 -22.51 -0.74
C ILE A 302 -6.75 -23.19 -0.51
N GLY A 303 -5.67 -22.42 -0.59
CA GLY A 303 -4.32 -22.89 -0.33
C GLY A 303 -3.94 -24.14 -1.10
N LEU A 304 -3.39 -25.13 -0.39
CA LEU A 304 -2.95 -26.39 -0.98
C LEU A 304 -4.09 -27.42 -1.17
N ALA A 305 -5.31 -27.12 -0.75
CA ALA A 305 -6.45 -27.99 -1.08
C ALA A 305 -6.73 -28.02 -2.58
N ASP A 306 -6.52 -26.87 -3.27
CA ASP A 306 -6.51 -26.79 -4.73
C ASP A 306 -5.50 -25.74 -5.23
N PRO A 307 -4.26 -26.11 -5.53
CA PRO A 307 -3.21 -25.18 -5.97
C PRO A 307 -3.52 -24.43 -7.27
N ARG A 308 -4.49 -24.91 -8.08
CA ARG A 308 -4.91 -24.24 -9.32
C ARG A 308 -5.62 -22.92 -9.04
N ALA A 309 -6.22 -22.77 -7.86
CA ALA A 309 -6.98 -21.59 -7.47
C ALA A 309 -6.15 -20.29 -7.57
N LEU A 310 -4.90 -20.33 -7.09
CA LEU A 310 -4.00 -19.17 -7.17
C LEU A 310 -3.65 -18.81 -8.62
N ARG A 311 -3.38 -19.83 -9.46
CA ARG A 311 -3.05 -19.61 -10.86
C ARG A 311 -4.23 -19.01 -11.62
N LEU A 312 -5.43 -19.54 -11.40
CA LEU A 312 -6.65 -19.05 -12.05
C LEU A 312 -6.97 -17.60 -11.63
N ALA A 313 -6.77 -17.25 -10.36
CA ALA A 313 -6.96 -15.88 -9.89
C ALA A 313 -5.94 -14.91 -10.53
N LEU A 314 -4.69 -15.33 -10.71
CA LEU A 314 -3.66 -14.53 -11.41
C LEU A 314 -3.99 -14.37 -12.89
N ASP A 315 -4.38 -15.45 -13.58
CA ASP A 315 -4.76 -15.40 -15.00
C ASP A 315 -5.99 -14.52 -15.23
N ALA A 316 -6.95 -14.51 -14.31
CA ALA A 316 -8.12 -13.63 -14.37
C ALA A 316 -7.75 -12.16 -14.27
N VAL A 317 -6.82 -11.80 -13.38
CA VAL A 317 -6.32 -10.43 -13.25
C VAL A 317 -5.57 -10.01 -14.51
N GLU A 318 -4.69 -10.86 -15.04
CA GLU A 318 -3.96 -10.60 -16.28
C GLU A 318 -4.91 -10.44 -17.48
N THR A 319 -5.96 -11.25 -17.55
CA THR A 319 -7.01 -11.16 -18.58
C THR A 319 -7.74 -9.83 -18.47
N TYR A 320 -8.12 -9.42 -17.25
CA TYR A 320 -8.74 -8.11 -17.03
C TYR A 320 -7.80 -6.96 -17.46
N GLU A 321 -6.51 -7.04 -17.16
CA GLU A 321 -5.55 -5.99 -17.55
C GLU A 321 -5.39 -5.84 -19.06
N ARG A 322 -5.60 -6.91 -19.81
CA ARG A 322 -5.52 -6.91 -21.28
C ARG A 322 -6.81 -6.45 -21.95
N LEU A 323 -7.96 -6.85 -21.42
CA LEU A 323 -9.27 -6.58 -22.03
C LEU A 323 -9.92 -5.29 -21.50
N GLY A 324 -9.69 -4.96 -20.23
CA GLY A 324 -10.37 -3.85 -19.55
C GLY A 324 -11.83 -4.14 -19.24
N SER A 325 -12.56 -3.09 -18.81
CA SER A 325 -14.00 -3.17 -18.57
C SER A 325 -14.78 -2.83 -19.85
N PRO A 326 -15.92 -3.49 -20.13
CA PRO A 326 -16.56 -4.52 -19.30
C PRO A 326 -16.05 -5.95 -19.55
N GLU A 327 -15.36 -6.23 -20.66
CA GLU A 327 -15.08 -7.59 -21.14
C GLU A 327 -14.22 -8.39 -20.16
N GLY A 328 -13.20 -7.77 -19.57
CA GLY A 328 -12.28 -8.41 -18.62
C GLY A 328 -12.90 -8.73 -17.25
N GLU A 329 -14.05 -8.12 -16.92
CA GLU A 329 -14.75 -8.38 -15.66
C GLU A 329 -15.29 -9.80 -15.57
N LEU A 330 -15.61 -10.42 -16.71
CA LEU A 330 -16.05 -11.82 -16.78
C LEU A 330 -14.98 -12.78 -16.24
N ALA A 331 -13.70 -12.53 -16.53
CA ALA A 331 -12.62 -13.36 -16.01
C ALA A 331 -12.52 -13.29 -14.48
N LEU A 332 -12.74 -12.11 -13.89
CA LEU A 332 -12.81 -11.95 -12.43
C LEU A 332 -14.01 -12.69 -11.84
N ALA A 333 -15.15 -12.68 -12.54
CA ALA A 333 -16.35 -13.41 -12.13
C ALA A 333 -16.12 -14.94 -12.16
N GLU A 334 -15.48 -15.46 -13.22
CA GLU A 334 -15.09 -16.87 -13.31
C GLU A 334 -14.17 -17.29 -12.17
N ALA A 335 -13.15 -16.48 -11.86
CA ALA A 335 -12.25 -16.74 -10.73
C ALA A 335 -13.01 -16.72 -9.40
N CYS A 336 -13.92 -15.77 -9.19
CA CYS A 336 -14.74 -15.69 -7.99
C CYS A 336 -15.58 -16.94 -7.78
N LEU A 337 -16.29 -17.40 -8.82
CA LEU A 337 -17.11 -18.62 -8.80
C LEU A 337 -16.24 -19.85 -8.52
N TYR A 338 -15.09 -19.97 -9.19
CA TYR A 338 -14.16 -21.06 -8.94
C TYR A 338 -13.71 -21.11 -7.48
N LEU A 339 -13.27 -19.98 -6.93
CA LEU A 339 -12.85 -19.88 -5.53
C LEU A 339 -13.98 -20.22 -4.56
N ALA A 340 -15.21 -19.82 -4.85
CA ALA A 340 -16.36 -20.16 -4.04
C ALA A 340 -16.66 -21.67 -4.04
N CYS A 341 -16.46 -22.35 -5.17
CA CYS A 341 -16.71 -23.78 -5.32
C CYS A 341 -15.53 -24.69 -4.91
N ALA A 342 -14.30 -24.17 -4.88
CA ALA A 342 -13.10 -24.94 -4.58
C ALA A 342 -13.09 -25.48 -3.13
N PRO A 343 -12.42 -26.63 -2.87
CA PRO A 343 -12.24 -27.13 -1.52
C PRO A 343 -11.46 -26.13 -0.66
N LYS A 344 -11.94 -25.87 0.56
CA LYS A 344 -11.39 -24.85 1.45
C LYS A 344 -10.29 -25.39 2.36
N SER A 345 -9.17 -24.68 2.43
CA SER A 345 -8.14 -24.89 3.44
C SER A 345 -7.38 -23.61 3.75
N ASN A 346 -7.26 -23.29 5.00
CA ASN A 346 -6.41 -22.24 5.52
C ASN A 346 -5.13 -22.80 6.19
N ALA A 347 -4.83 -24.07 6.03
CA ALA A 347 -3.72 -24.73 6.73
C ALA A 347 -2.37 -24.07 6.44
N ALA A 348 -2.10 -23.65 5.19
CA ALA A 348 -0.89 -22.93 4.84
C ALA A 348 -0.81 -21.55 5.52
N TYR A 349 -1.92 -20.82 5.59
CA TYR A 349 -2.01 -19.52 6.27
C TYR A 349 -1.75 -19.64 7.78
N VAL A 350 -2.36 -20.64 8.42
CA VAL A 350 -2.17 -20.93 9.85
C VAL A 350 -0.72 -21.32 10.11
N ALA A 351 -0.14 -22.23 9.30
CA ALA A 351 1.23 -22.66 9.40
C ALA A 351 2.24 -21.50 9.27
N TYR A 352 2.05 -20.63 8.28
CA TYR A 352 2.89 -19.46 8.10
C TYR A 352 2.86 -18.52 9.31
N ASN A 353 1.67 -18.22 9.83
CA ASN A 353 1.52 -17.34 10.98
C ASN A 353 2.13 -17.95 12.26
N ALA A 354 1.97 -19.26 12.47
CA ALA A 354 2.58 -19.98 13.58
C ALA A 354 4.12 -19.96 13.49
N ALA A 355 4.67 -20.27 12.32
CA ALA A 355 6.12 -20.21 12.08
C ALA A 355 6.67 -18.79 12.26
N ARG A 356 5.96 -17.77 11.77
CA ARG A 356 6.34 -16.37 11.94
C ARG A 356 6.37 -15.95 13.42
N ALA A 357 5.34 -16.31 14.16
CA ALA A 357 5.26 -16.02 15.61
C ALA A 357 6.40 -16.72 16.37
N PHE A 358 6.67 -17.98 16.03
CA PHE A 358 7.77 -18.73 16.61
C PHE A 358 9.12 -18.06 16.35
N VAL A 359 9.43 -17.70 15.11
CA VAL A 359 10.67 -17.00 14.73
C VAL A 359 10.82 -15.65 15.43
N GLN A 360 9.71 -14.90 15.62
CA GLN A 360 9.76 -13.62 16.34
C GLN A 360 10.02 -13.76 17.84
N SER A 361 9.66 -14.89 18.43
CA SER A 361 9.83 -15.15 19.88
C SER A 361 11.12 -15.90 20.22
N ASN A 362 11.86 -16.39 19.21
CA ASN A 362 13.09 -17.14 19.39
C ASN A 362 14.31 -16.38 18.82
N PRO A 363 15.51 -16.54 19.42
CA PRO A 363 16.72 -15.94 18.88
C PRO A 363 17.08 -16.55 17.51
N SER A 364 17.93 -15.87 16.76
CA SER A 364 18.50 -16.41 15.54
C SER A 364 19.49 -17.54 15.87
N ASN A 365 19.19 -18.75 15.44
CA ASN A 365 19.97 -19.93 15.69
C ASN A 365 20.82 -20.29 14.45
N ASP A 366 21.95 -20.94 14.68
CA ASP A 366 22.83 -21.37 13.61
C ASP A 366 22.21 -22.48 12.76
N VAL A 367 22.50 -22.48 11.46
CA VAL A 367 22.14 -23.58 10.57
C VAL A 367 22.97 -24.81 10.95
N PRO A 368 22.37 -26.01 11.12
CA PRO A 368 23.10 -27.23 11.40
C PRO A 368 24.23 -27.47 10.41
N ILE A 369 25.35 -27.99 10.88
CA ILE A 369 26.60 -28.07 10.10
C ILE A 369 26.45 -28.95 8.85
N HIS A 370 25.64 -30.01 8.93
CA HIS A 370 25.39 -30.93 7.83
C HIS A 370 24.51 -30.30 6.71
N LEU A 371 23.75 -29.26 7.02
CA LEU A 371 22.94 -28.51 6.04
C LEU A 371 23.70 -27.36 5.38
N ARG A 372 24.91 -27.01 5.88
CA ARG A 372 25.73 -25.93 5.33
C ARG A 372 26.43 -26.35 4.06
N ASN A 373 26.38 -25.55 3.00
CA ASN A 373 27.15 -25.80 1.79
C ASN A 373 28.64 -25.62 2.01
N ALA A 374 29.48 -26.49 1.39
CA ALA A 374 30.95 -26.47 1.48
C ALA A 374 31.62 -26.20 0.12
N PRO A 375 31.43 -25.05 -0.54
CA PRO A 375 32.01 -24.78 -1.86
C PRO A 375 33.52 -24.58 -1.84
N THR A 376 34.14 -24.27 -0.71
CA THR A 376 35.60 -24.07 -0.57
C THR A 376 36.25 -25.17 0.23
N LYS A 377 37.59 -25.32 0.03
CA LYS A 377 38.41 -26.30 0.79
C LYS A 377 38.33 -26.05 2.29
N LEU A 378 38.42 -24.79 2.70
CA LEU A 378 38.33 -24.40 4.11
C LEU A 378 37.01 -24.81 4.74
N MET A 379 35.89 -24.60 4.03
CA MET A 379 34.54 -24.99 4.52
C MET A 379 34.42 -26.51 4.69
N LYS A 380 35.05 -27.30 3.79
CA LYS A 380 35.13 -28.77 3.93
C LYS A 380 35.96 -29.18 5.14
N GLU A 381 37.10 -28.51 5.37
CA GLU A 381 37.93 -28.74 6.54
C GLU A 381 37.21 -28.37 7.85
N LEU A 382 36.34 -27.38 7.83
CA LEU A 382 35.47 -27.00 8.96
C LEU A 382 34.25 -27.93 9.14
N GLY A 383 34.13 -28.97 8.30
CA GLY A 383 33.08 -29.98 8.42
C GLY A 383 31.72 -29.60 7.83
N TYR A 384 31.62 -28.53 7.04
CA TYR A 384 30.38 -28.13 6.39
C TYR A 384 29.90 -29.20 5.42
N GLY A 385 28.59 -29.54 5.47
CA GLY A 385 28.00 -30.59 4.68
C GLY A 385 28.40 -32.01 5.07
N ARG A 386 29.17 -32.19 6.17
CA ARG A 386 29.56 -33.51 6.64
C ARG A 386 28.34 -34.28 7.13
N ALA A 387 28.21 -35.53 6.70
CA ALA A 387 27.12 -36.45 7.01
C ALA A 387 25.76 -36.04 6.44
N TYR A 388 25.71 -35.09 5.49
CA TYR A 388 24.47 -34.79 4.77
C TYR A 388 24.03 -36.01 3.94
N ARG A 389 22.80 -36.45 4.15
CA ARG A 389 22.19 -37.55 3.40
C ARG A 389 21.38 -36.95 2.26
N TYR A 390 21.77 -37.29 1.03
CA TYR A 390 21.05 -36.78 -0.16
C TYR A 390 19.77 -37.62 -0.35
N ALA A 391 18.62 -37.02 -0.09
CA ALA A 391 17.33 -37.70 -0.05
C ALA A 391 16.99 -38.52 -1.33
N HIS A 392 17.47 -38.06 -2.52
CA HIS A 392 17.23 -38.82 -3.77
C HIS A 392 17.98 -40.13 -3.87
N ASP A 393 19.04 -40.34 -3.04
CA ASP A 393 19.77 -41.59 -2.98
C ASP A 393 19.18 -42.59 -1.95
N GLU A 394 18.21 -42.11 -1.17
CA GLU A 394 17.56 -42.89 -0.11
C GLU A 394 16.25 -43.53 -0.62
N PRO A 395 15.79 -44.64 0.01
CA PRO A 395 14.47 -45.22 -0.26
C PRO A 395 13.36 -44.18 -0.15
N ASP A 396 12.37 -44.25 -1.02
CA ASP A 396 11.26 -43.29 -1.12
C ASP A 396 11.69 -41.81 -1.36
N ALA A 397 12.96 -41.59 -1.76
CA ALA A 397 13.59 -40.29 -1.85
C ALA A 397 13.43 -39.49 -0.54
N TYR A 398 13.59 -40.18 0.60
CA TYR A 398 13.40 -39.62 1.93
C TYR A 398 14.48 -40.09 2.89
N ALA A 399 15.21 -39.15 3.50
CA ALA A 399 16.24 -39.42 4.50
C ALA A 399 15.60 -39.56 5.90
N ALA A 400 15.04 -40.73 6.18
CA ALA A 400 14.33 -40.99 7.43
C ALA A 400 15.24 -40.77 8.65
N GLY A 401 14.71 -40.10 9.68
CA GLY A 401 15.42 -39.72 10.89
C GLY A 401 16.39 -38.55 10.76
N GLU A 402 16.46 -37.89 9.57
CA GLU A 402 17.28 -36.68 9.38
C GLU A 402 16.61 -35.47 10.03
N ARG A 403 17.41 -34.64 10.69
CA ARG A 403 16.95 -33.44 11.37
C ARG A 403 17.28 -32.19 10.57
N TYR A 404 16.28 -31.30 10.38
CA TYR A 404 16.41 -30.07 9.59
C TYR A 404 16.27 -28.79 10.42
N PHE A 405 15.79 -28.85 11.67
CA PHE A 405 15.78 -27.73 12.59
C PHE A 405 17.16 -27.47 13.18
N PRO A 406 17.47 -26.21 13.59
CA PRO A 406 18.65 -25.91 14.39
C PRO A 406 18.78 -26.83 15.62
N ASP A 407 20.03 -27.14 15.99
CA ASP A 407 20.33 -28.09 17.09
C ASP A 407 19.71 -27.65 18.44
N ASP A 408 19.59 -26.33 18.64
CA ASP A 408 19.07 -25.70 19.86
C ASP A 408 17.56 -25.55 19.87
N ILE A 409 16.85 -26.01 18.84
CA ILE A 409 15.38 -25.92 18.73
C ILE A 409 14.81 -27.32 18.64
N ASP A 410 13.82 -27.63 19.47
CA ASP A 410 13.04 -28.86 19.29
C ASP A 410 12.25 -28.81 17.97
N GLU A 411 12.00 -29.99 17.37
CA GLU A 411 11.25 -30.08 16.16
C GLU A 411 9.85 -29.48 16.34
N GLN A 412 9.46 -28.63 15.38
CA GLN A 412 8.18 -27.94 15.39
C GLN A 412 7.27 -28.49 14.29
N GLN A 413 5.99 -28.58 14.56
CA GLN A 413 4.99 -28.89 13.56
C GLN A 413 4.11 -27.66 13.33
N PHE A 414 4.39 -26.90 12.28
CA PHE A 414 3.58 -25.73 11.89
C PHE A 414 2.45 -26.11 10.93
N TYR A 415 2.73 -27.00 9.99
CA TYR A 415 1.78 -27.37 8.94
C TYR A 415 1.02 -28.62 9.28
N ALA A 416 -0.32 -28.50 9.33
CA ALA A 416 -1.26 -29.59 9.52
C ALA A 416 -2.26 -29.60 8.34
N PRO A 417 -2.08 -30.47 7.33
CA PRO A 417 -2.97 -30.51 6.17
C PRO A 417 -4.39 -30.93 6.56
N THR A 418 -5.38 -30.34 5.86
CA THR A 418 -6.77 -30.72 6.02
C THR A 418 -7.09 -31.99 5.20
N PRO A 419 -8.18 -32.73 5.49
CA PRO A 419 -8.57 -33.88 4.69
C PRO A 419 -9.24 -33.51 3.36
N ARG A 420 -9.16 -32.23 2.93
CA ARG A 420 -9.89 -31.70 1.77
C ARG A 420 -8.98 -31.54 0.56
N GLY A 421 -9.53 -31.84 -0.63
CA GLY A 421 -8.83 -31.69 -1.91
C GLY A 421 -7.48 -32.41 -1.95
N LEU A 422 -6.44 -31.76 -2.46
CA LEU A 422 -5.09 -32.32 -2.54
C LEU A 422 -4.45 -32.52 -1.16
N GLU A 423 -4.84 -31.75 -0.15
CA GLU A 423 -4.25 -31.87 1.19
C GLU A 423 -4.53 -33.21 1.87
N GLY A 424 -5.62 -33.91 1.52
CA GLY A 424 -5.83 -35.28 1.96
C GLY A 424 -4.69 -36.21 1.57
N LYS A 425 -4.25 -36.15 0.30
CA LYS A 425 -3.10 -36.94 -0.20
C LYS A 425 -1.77 -36.50 0.44
N ILE A 426 -1.64 -35.21 0.73
CA ILE A 426 -0.47 -34.67 1.44
C ILE A 426 -0.44 -35.24 2.87
N ALA A 427 -1.59 -35.25 3.55
CA ALA A 427 -1.71 -35.85 4.90
C ALA A 427 -1.29 -37.33 4.93
N ASP A 428 -1.78 -38.13 3.97
CA ASP A 428 -1.41 -39.54 3.85
C ASP A 428 0.10 -39.71 3.66
N LYS A 429 0.70 -38.89 2.77
CA LYS A 429 2.14 -38.92 2.54
C LYS A 429 2.92 -38.54 3.81
N LEU A 430 2.56 -37.49 4.49
CA LEU A 430 3.25 -37.05 5.71
C LEU A 430 3.12 -38.10 6.83
N ALA A 431 1.97 -38.73 6.95
CA ALA A 431 1.79 -39.85 7.91
C ALA A 431 2.68 -41.05 7.59
N HIS A 432 2.88 -41.37 6.29
CA HIS A 432 3.81 -42.41 5.86
C HIS A 432 5.25 -42.05 6.22
N LEU A 433 5.71 -40.82 5.89
CA LEU A 433 7.06 -40.36 6.18
C LEU A 433 7.36 -40.38 7.69
N LYS A 434 6.38 -39.97 8.52
CA LYS A 434 6.52 -40.04 9.98
C LYS A 434 6.74 -41.47 10.50
N LYS A 435 6.10 -42.47 9.89
CA LYS A 435 6.36 -43.89 10.25
C LYS A 435 7.80 -44.29 9.94
N LEU A 436 8.33 -43.85 8.78
CA LEU A 436 9.73 -44.13 8.41
C LEU A 436 10.69 -43.50 9.42
N ASP A 437 10.41 -42.28 9.92
CA ASP A 437 11.21 -41.66 10.97
C ASP A 437 11.17 -42.44 12.29
N GLU A 438 9.98 -42.92 12.70
CA GLU A 438 9.80 -43.73 13.89
C GLU A 438 10.53 -45.08 13.79
N GLU A 439 10.57 -45.69 12.60
CA GLU A 439 11.29 -46.92 12.32
C GLU A 439 12.80 -46.69 12.35
N ALA A 440 13.30 -45.60 11.74
CA ALA A 440 14.71 -45.24 11.75
C ALA A 440 15.22 -44.88 13.17
N GLY A 441 14.40 -44.26 14.02
CA GLY A 441 14.75 -43.96 15.40
C GLY A 441 14.73 -45.15 16.35
N LYS A 442 14.24 -46.35 15.92
CA LYS A 442 14.22 -47.59 16.68
C LYS A 442 15.37 -48.53 16.30
N ALA A 443 16.06 -48.28 15.20
CA ALA A 443 17.21 -49.02 14.71
C ALA A 443 18.54 -48.38 15.18
#